data_38bb9199df5a707272e13b8417c17f93
#
_entry.id   38bb9199df5a707272e13b8417c17f93
#
_cell.length_a   1.000
_cell.length_b   1.000
_cell.length_c   1.000
_cell.angle_alpha   90.00
_cell.angle_beta   90.00
_cell.angle_gamma   90.00
#
_symmetry.space_group_name_H-M   'P 1'
#
loop_
_entity.id
_entity.type
_entity.pdbx_description
1 polymer ?
#
loop_
_entity_poly.entity_id
_entity_poly.type
_entity_poly.pdbx_seq_one_letter_code
_entity_poly.pdbx_strand_id
1 'polypeptide(L)'
;MEKQTKNIDTCEVFSYDEEVVETVKGQLTGQRFDRLADMFKVLADETRVKIAYALCQQKELCVCDVASIIGTTNATASHHLRHLRNLRIAKSEKRGKLVFYSLDDEHIRTLLMTAIAHQKEEVDG
;
A
#
# COMPACT_ATOMS: atom_id res chain seq x y z
N MET A 1 -19.91 27.28 18.75
CA MET A 1 -20.09 26.70 18.57
C MET A 1 -19.78 25.90 18.57
N GLU A 2 -19.41 25.70 18.52
CA GLU A 2 -19.17 24.94 18.37
C GLU A 2 -19.48 24.04 18.67
N LYS A 3 -20.06 23.74 18.93
CA LYS A 3 -20.47 22.74 19.30
C LYS A 3 -21.44 21.79 18.81
N GLN A 4 -22.12 21.94 18.26
CA GLN A 4 -22.89 21.24 17.49
C GLN A 4 -22.28 20.29 16.63
N THR A 5 -21.09 20.57 16.16
CA THR A 5 -20.31 19.74 15.31
C THR A 5 -20.00 18.41 15.93
N LYS A 6 -19.98 18.32 17.21
CA LYS A 6 -19.69 17.04 17.83
C LYS A 6 -20.77 16.00 17.57
N ASN A 7 -21.97 16.42 17.21
CA ASN A 7 -23.03 15.48 16.91
C ASN A 7 -22.96 14.93 15.49
N ILE A 8 -22.13 15.54 14.65
CA ILE A 8 -21.96 15.10 13.29
C ILE A 8 -21.13 13.81 13.22
N ASP A 9 -20.22 13.67 14.16
CA ASP A 9 -19.27 12.57 14.13
C ASP A 9 -19.66 11.33 14.90
N THR A 10 -20.73 11.41 15.67
CA THR A 10 -21.10 10.28 16.50
C THR A 10 -22.60 10.22 16.69
N CYS A 11 -23.10 9.04 17.03
CA CYS A 11 -24.53 8.86 17.29
C CYS A 11 -24.87 9.47 18.65
N GLU A 12 -26.03 10.11 18.73
CA GLU A 12 -26.47 10.71 19.98
C GLU A 12 -26.91 9.69 21.02
N VAL A 13 -27.35 8.52 20.56
CA VAL A 13 -27.69 7.43 21.47
C VAL A 13 -26.91 6.19 21.03
N PHE A 14 -26.69 5.28 21.96
CA PHE A 14 -26.04 4.03 21.64
C PHE A 14 -27.11 3.02 21.22
N SER A 15 -27.18 2.77 19.93
CA SER A 15 -28.13 1.84 19.36
C SER A 15 -27.51 1.23 18.12
N TYR A 16 -27.57 -0.08 18.00
CA TYR A 16 -26.97 -0.74 16.85
C TYR A 16 -27.88 -1.88 16.37
N ASP A 17 -27.70 -2.23 15.10
CA ASP A 17 -28.43 -3.32 14.48
C ASP A 17 -27.69 -4.60 14.78
N GLU A 18 -28.24 -5.42 15.66
CA GLU A 18 -27.58 -6.63 16.13
C GLU A 18 -27.28 -7.60 15.01
N GLU A 19 -28.20 -7.76 14.07
CA GLU A 19 -28.00 -8.67 12.95
C GLU A 19 -26.86 -8.23 12.06
N VAL A 20 -26.80 -6.94 11.73
CA VAL A 20 -25.73 -6.38 10.91
C VAL A 20 -24.38 -6.56 11.60
N VAL A 21 -24.35 -6.26 12.89
CA VAL A 21 -23.10 -6.34 13.66
C VAL A 21 -22.57 -7.77 13.70
N GLU A 22 -23.45 -8.74 13.99
CA GLU A 22 -23.03 -10.13 14.07
C GLU A 22 -22.58 -10.65 12.71
N THR A 23 -23.23 -10.24 11.64
CA THR A 23 -22.85 -10.64 10.29
C THR A 23 -21.44 -10.16 9.97
N VAL A 24 -21.17 -8.87 10.24
CA VAL A 24 -19.85 -8.31 9.92
C VAL A 24 -18.77 -8.91 10.82
N LYS A 25 -19.08 -9.11 12.11
CA LYS A 25 -18.12 -9.75 13.01
C LYS A 25 -17.70 -11.12 12.47
N GLY A 26 -18.67 -11.89 11.95
CA GLY A 26 -18.38 -13.20 11.37
C GLY A 26 -17.48 -13.09 10.17
N GLN A 27 -17.65 -12.05 9.37
CA GLN A 27 -16.84 -11.84 8.18
C GLN A 27 -15.41 -11.42 8.53
N LEU A 28 -15.19 -10.89 9.73
CA LEU A 28 -13.85 -10.52 10.16
C LEU A 28 -13.00 -11.72 10.56
N THR A 29 -13.64 -12.84 10.90
CA THR A 29 -12.87 -14.01 11.33
C THR A 29 -12.28 -14.70 10.10
N GLY A 30 -11.11 -15.31 10.29
CA GLY A 30 -10.47 -16.04 9.22
C GLY A 30 -9.64 -15.22 8.27
N GLN A 31 -9.65 -13.91 8.41
CA GLN A 31 -8.84 -13.04 7.58
C GLN A 31 -7.55 -12.68 8.32
N ARG A 32 -6.49 -12.52 7.57
CA ARG A 32 -5.19 -12.14 8.15
C ARG A 32 -5.04 -10.62 8.09
N PHE A 33 -5.84 -9.93 8.90
CA PHE A 33 -5.76 -8.47 8.94
C PHE A 33 -4.44 -7.96 9.47
N ASP A 34 -3.76 -8.76 10.29
CA ASP A 34 -2.42 -8.39 10.77
C ASP A 34 -1.44 -8.30 9.61
N ARG A 35 -1.48 -9.26 8.68
CA ARG A 35 -0.60 -9.26 7.52
C ARG A 35 -0.95 -8.14 6.55
N LEU A 36 -2.24 -7.91 6.37
CA LEU A 36 -2.70 -6.81 5.51
C LEU A 36 -2.23 -5.47 6.07
N ALA A 37 -2.34 -5.30 7.39
CA ALA A 37 -1.89 -4.06 8.03
C ALA A 37 -0.38 -3.87 7.86
N ASP A 38 0.40 -4.95 7.97
CA ASP A 38 1.85 -4.87 7.79
C ASP A 38 2.19 -4.41 6.37
N MET A 39 1.44 -4.90 5.38
CA MET A 39 1.65 -4.50 3.99
C MET A 39 1.43 -2.99 3.82
N PHE A 40 0.34 -2.49 4.40
CA PHE A 40 0.07 -1.05 4.33
C PHE A 40 1.10 -0.23 5.09
N LYS A 41 1.63 -0.76 6.21
CA LYS A 41 2.69 -0.07 6.94
C LYS A 41 3.93 0.10 6.10
N VAL A 42 4.31 -0.92 5.34
CA VAL A 42 5.47 -0.83 4.47
C VAL A 42 5.23 0.22 3.39
N LEU A 43 4.02 0.27 2.85
CA LEU A 43 3.66 1.26 1.83
C LEU A 43 3.47 2.66 2.39
N ALA A 44 3.36 2.81 3.71
CA ALA A 44 3.14 4.10 4.34
C ALA A 44 4.45 4.88 4.50
N ASP A 45 5.26 4.89 3.46
CA ASP A 45 6.52 5.60 3.38
C ASP A 45 6.59 6.20 1.99
N GLU A 46 6.77 7.50 1.90
CA GLU A 46 6.69 8.19 0.63
C GLU A 46 7.66 7.63 -0.41
N THR A 47 8.90 7.33 0.02
CA THR A 47 9.90 6.80 -0.90
C THR A 47 9.48 5.42 -1.43
N ARG A 48 8.98 4.56 -0.55
CA ARG A 48 8.56 3.23 -0.96
C ARG A 48 7.33 3.26 -1.87
N VAL A 49 6.42 4.20 -1.63
CA VAL A 49 5.28 4.38 -2.53
C VAL A 49 5.75 4.80 -3.91
N LYS A 50 6.74 5.71 -3.97
CA LYS A 50 7.30 6.13 -5.24
C LYS A 50 7.94 4.97 -5.99
N ILE A 51 8.65 4.12 -5.27
CA ILE A 51 9.27 2.93 -5.88
C ILE A 51 8.21 1.98 -6.40
N ALA A 52 7.18 1.73 -5.59
CA ALA A 52 6.09 0.86 -6.00
C ALA A 52 5.39 1.41 -7.25
N TYR A 53 5.18 2.71 -7.29
CA TYR A 53 4.59 3.36 -8.46
C TYR A 53 5.47 3.17 -9.69
N ALA A 54 6.80 3.33 -9.53
CA ALA A 54 7.73 3.13 -10.63
C ALA A 54 7.62 1.70 -11.17
N LEU A 55 7.45 0.73 -10.27
CA LEU A 55 7.28 -0.66 -10.68
C LEU A 55 5.93 -0.92 -11.36
N CYS A 56 4.96 -0.02 -11.17
CA CYS A 56 3.71 -0.10 -11.93
C CYS A 56 3.92 0.34 -13.37
N GLN A 57 4.89 1.23 -13.61
CA GLN A 57 5.11 1.82 -14.93
C GLN A 57 6.00 0.97 -15.84
N GLN A 58 6.82 0.11 -15.26
CA GLN A 58 7.73 -0.73 -16.01
C GLN A 58 7.55 -2.17 -15.56
N LYS A 59 7.71 -3.09 -16.51
CA LYS A 59 7.57 -4.50 -16.19
C LYS A 59 8.55 -4.91 -15.10
N GLU A 60 9.74 -4.38 -15.16
CA GLU A 60 10.77 -4.66 -14.15
C GLU A 60 11.80 -3.56 -14.15
N LEU A 61 12.49 -3.39 -13.02
CA LEU A 61 13.57 -2.41 -12.88
C LEU A 61 14.66 -3.07 -12.04
N CYS A 62 15.92 -2.84 -12.40
CA CYS A 62 17.00 -3.35 -11.54
C CYS A 62 17.23 -2.37 -10.40
N VAL A 63 17.95 -2.84 -9.38
CA VAL A 63 18.22 -2.02 -8.20
C VAL A 63 18.89 -0.70 -8.61
N CYS A 64 19.79 -0.75 -9.58
CA CYS A 64 20.47 0.46 -10.04
C CYS A 64 19.51 1.46 -10.67
N ASP A 65 18.52 0.96 -11.42
CA ASP A 65 17.49 1.82 -12.00
C ASP A 65 16.72 2.54 -10.90
N VAL A 66 16.32 1.78 -9.89
CA VAL A 66 15.54 2.34 -8.78
C VAL A 66 16.36 3.37 -8.02
N ALA A 67 17.64 3.06 -7.77
CA ALA A 67 18.52 4.00 -7.08
C ALA A 67 18.63 5.31 -7.85
N SER A 68 18.74 5.23 -9.17
CA SER A 68 18.81 6.43 -10.01
C SER A 68 17.51 7.21 -10.02
N ILE A 69 16.39 6.50 -10.12
CA ILE A 69 15.07 7.14 -10.14
C ILE A 69 14.82 7.92 -8.85
N ILE A 70 15.15 7.31 -7.71
CA ILE A 70 14.90 7.91 -6.40
C ILE A 70 16.00 8.91 -6.03
N GLY A 71 17.18 8.80 -6.64
CA GLY A 71 18.30 9.68 -6.33
C GLY A 71 19.02 9.25 -5.07
N THR A 72 19.27 7.97 -4.91
CA THR A 72 19.92 7.43 -3.73
C THR A 72 20.97 6.38 -4.12
N THR A 73 21.57 5.75 -3.11
CA THR A 73 22.56 4.71 -3.35
C THR A 73 21.90 3.37 -3.62
N ASN A 74 22.65 2.44 -4.22
CA ASN A 74 22.16 1.08 -4.42
C ASN A 74 21.80 0.42 -3.09
N ALA A 75 22.59 0.68 -2.05
CA ALA A 75 22.32 0.09 -0.74
C ALA A 75 20.98 0.54 -0.18
N THR A 76 20.68 1.83 -0.27
CA THR A 76 19.41 2.37 0.22
C THR A 76 18.24 1.87 -0.63
N ALA A 77 18.40 1.88 -1.96
CA ALA A 77 17.35 1.38 -2.85
C ALA A 77 17.07 -0.10 -2.55
N SER A 78 18.14 -0.88 -2.37
CA SER A 78 18.01 -2.30 -2.07
C SER A 78 17.26 -2.51 -0.75
N HIS A 79 17.54 -1.68 0.25
CA HIS A 79 16.86 -1.77 1.54
C HIS A 79 15.35 -1.57 1.39
N HIS A 80 14.93 -0.54 0.66
CA HIS A 80 13.51 -0.28 0.43
C HIS A 80 12.87 -1.42 -0.36
N LEU A 81 13.56 -1.89 -1.40
CA LEU A 81 13.04 -2.96 -2.24
C LEU A 81 12.86 -4.26 -1.47
N ARG A 82 13.79 -4.56 -0.55
CA ARG A 82 13.66 -5.76 0.27
C ARG A 82 12.44 -5.68 1.19
N HIS A 83 12.11 -4.51 1.71
CA HIS A 83 10.90 -4.34 2.51
C HIS A 83 9.66 -4.68 1.67
N LEU A 84 9.62 -4.18 0.43
CA LEU A 84 8.51 -4.47 -0.45
C LEU A 84 8.43 -5.96 -0.77
N ARG A 85 9.57 -6.59 -1.01
CA ARG A 85 9.62 -8.02 -1.31
C ARG A 85 9.18 -8.86 -0.12
N ASN A 86 9.61 -8.50 1.08
CA ASN A 86 9.31 -9.29 2.28
C ASN A 86 7.80 -9.32 2.56
N LEU A 87 7.08 -8.31 2.16
CA LEU A 87 5.63 -8.24 2.35
C LEU A 87 4.88 -8.65 1.09
N ARG A 88 5.58 -9.21 0.11
CA ARG A 88 4.99 -9.74 -1.12
C ARG A 88 4.31 -8.66 -1.98
N ILE A 89 4.78 -7.43 -1.83
CA ILE A 89 4.35 -6.34 -2.71
C ILE A 89 5.18 -6.41 -3.99
N ALA A 90 6.45 -6.80 -3.86
CA ALA A 90 7.34 -6.96 -4.99
C ALA A 90 8.01 -8.32 -4.95
N LYS A 91 8.60 -8.71 -6.06
CA LYS A 91 9.40 -9.93 -6.15
C LYS A 91 10.69 -9.58 -6.88
N SER A 92 11.69 -10.41 -6.76
CA SER A 92 12.99 -10.15 -7.34
C SER A 92 13.56 -11.35 -8.06
N GLU A 93 14.45 -11.08 -8.98
CA GLU A 93 15.13 -12.11 -9.73
C GLU A 93 16.55 -11.64 -10.00
N LYS A 94 17.54 -12.48 -9.65
CA LYS A 94 18.92 -12.15 -9.89
C LYS A 94 19.31 -12.69 -11.26
N ARG A 95 19.93 -11.82 -12.08
CA ARG A 95 20.45 -12.20 -13.39
C ARG A 95 21.87 -11.69 -13.49
N GLY A 96 22.83 -12.62 -13.42
CA GLY A 96 24.24 -12.25 -13.39
C GLY A 96 24.54 -11.43 -12.15
N LYS A 97 25.06 -10.23 -12.36
CA LYS A 97 25.39 -9.33 -11.25
C LYS A 97 24.29 -8.33 -10.93
N LEU A 98 23.16 -8.44 -11.61
CA LEU A 98 22.06 -7.50 -11.44
C LEU A 98 20.88 -8.17 -10.77
N VAL A 99 20.15 -7.41 -9.95
CA VAL A 99 18.93 -7.89 -9.32
C VAL A 99 17.79 -7.03 -9.84
N PHE A 100 16.77 -7.68 -10.39
CA PHE A 100 15.61 -7.02 -10.97
C PHE A 100 14.41 -7.20 -10.06
N TYR A 101 13.62 -6.15 -9.90
CA TYR A 101 12.39 -6.19 -9.13
C TYR A 101 11.19 -5.90 -10.01
N SER A 102 10.07 -6.51 -9.66
CA SER A 102 8.79 -6.27 -10.34
C SER A 102 7.70 -6.39 -9.28
N LEU A 103 6.49 -5.94 -9.61
CA LEU A 103 5.37 -6.11 -8.68
C LEU A 103 5.07 -7.60 -8.54
N ASP A 104 4.60 -7.99 -7.37
CA ASP A 104 4.35 -9.41 -7.10
C ASP A 104 3.28 -9.97 -8.04
N ASP A 105 2.19 -9.22 -8.23
CA ASP A 105 1.12 -9.64 -9.14
C ASP A 105 0.27 -8.44 -9.55
N GLU A 106 -0.77 -8.74 -10.35
CA GLU A 106 -1.66 -7.70 -10.85
C GLU A 106 -2.57 -7.12 -9.78
N HIS A 107 -2.78 -7.85 -8.69
CA HIS A 107 -3.59 -7.32 -7.58
C HIS A 107 -2.91 -6.09 -6.99
N ILE A 108 -1.60 -6.17 -6.81
CA ILE A 108 -0.83 -5.05 -6.27
C ILE A 108 -0.87 -3.86 -7.22
N ARG A 109 -0.72 -4.11 -8.53
CA ARG A 109 -0.78 -3.03 -9.51
C ARG A 109 -2.12 -2.34 -9.47
N THR A 110 -3.20 -3.11 -9.46
CA THR A 110 -4.55 -2.58 -9.43
C THR A 110 -4.78 -1.75 -8.17
N LEU A 111 -4.32 -2.25 -7.02
CA LEU A 111 -4.47 -1.53 -5.76
C LEU A 111 -3.78 -0.16 -5.83
N LEU A 112 -2.53 -0.14 -6.27
CA LEU A 112 -1.75 1.09 -6.33
C LEU A 112 -2.34 2.09 -7.34
N MET A 113 -2.70 1.61 -8.52
CA MET A 113 -3.22 2.50 -9.55
C MET A 113 -4.60 3.03 -9.17
N THR A 114 -5.40 2.22 -8.50
CA THR A 114 -6.70 2.67 -8.02
C THR A 114 -6.55 3.74 -6.94
N ALA A 115 -5.61 3.54 -6.01
CA ALA A 115 -5.36 4.50 -4.96
C ALA A 115 -4.87 5.84 -5.53
N ILE A 116 -3.99 5.77 -6.55
CA ILE A 116 -3.49 6.98 -7.20
C ILE A 116 -4.61 7.71 -7.92
N ALA A 117 -5.47 6.99 -8.63
CA ALA A 117 -6.59 7.60 -9.32
C ALA A 117 -7.53 8.28 -8.33
N HIS A 118 -7.80 7.63 -7.21
CA HIS A 118 -8.66 8.19 -6.17
C HIS A 118 -8.07 9.49 -5.61
N GLN A 119 -6.77 9.48 -5.33
CA GLN A 119 -6.09 10.65 -4.80
C GLN A 119 -6.14 11.83 -5.77
N LYS A 120 -5.99 11.55 -7.08
CA LYS A 120 -6.04 12.60 -8.09
C LYS A 120 -7.42 13.22 -8.18
N GLU A 121 -8.48 12.41 -8.06
CA GLU A 121 -9.85 12.93 -8.07
C GLU A 121 -10.04 13.92 -6.94
N GLU A 122 -9.51 13.61 -5.78
CA GLU A 122 -9.60 14.47 -4.62
C GLU A 122 -8.88 15.78 -4.82
N VAL A 123 -7.70 15.71 -5.42
CA VAL A 123 -6.89 16.90 -5.69
C VAL A 123 -7.51 17.76 -6.78
N ASP A 124 -8.03 17.13 -7.81
CA ASP A 124 -8.61 17.85 -8.96
C ASP A 124 -10.03 18.33 -8.70
N GLY A 125 -10.70 17.69 -7.80
CA GLY A 125 -12.05 18.04 -7.47
C GLY A 125 -12.13 19.14 -6.46
#